data_c0e5f7a94e1ee3d3c732e5532beee07f
#
_entry.id   c0e5f7a94e1ee3d3c732e5532beee07f
#
_cell.length_a   1.000
_cell.length_b   1.000
_cell.length_c   1.000
_cell.angle_alpha   90.00
_cell.angle_beta   90.00
_cell.angle_gamma   90.00
#
_symmetry.space_group_name_H-M   'P 1'
#
loop_
_entity.id
_entity.type
_entity.pdbx_description
1 polymer ?
#
loop_
_entity_poly.entity_id
_entity_poly.type
_entity_poly.pdbx_seq_one_letter_code
_entity_poly.pdbx_strand_id
1 'polypeptide(L)'
;MFDLYQPIAYTALIFLCLIISFYYRKKDASKLFIYFLLVVIVESLTNIFNVKTNSIYSIGTFGYMIFFTFYYSKQLAYRKKQIYIFGGISFIVGLSLIMISDDIFPIGLGICIAVFYIFLSLAWFFYQTKDSDSIFIVQKQAFWVSVALLFWSIIFLFRVVPMYWLEKNDLNFLLILSEIFKTAVVVTYVFFLVAVTRKH
;
A
#
# COMPACT_ATOMS: atom_id res chain seq x y z
N MET A 1 -23.47 0.87 -14.07
CA MET A 1 -22.63 1.88 -14.77
C MET A 1 -21.32 2.18 -14.02
N PHE A 2 -21.30 2.20 -12.69
CA PHE A 2 -20.08 2.39 -11.88
C PHE A 2 -19.05 1.26 -12.00
N ASP A 3 -19.49 0.01 -12.21
CA ASP A 3 -18.62 -1.17 -12.23
C ASP A 3 -17.56 -1.20 -13.34
N LEU A 4 -17.77 -0.48 -14.44
CA LEU A 4 -16.84 -0.45 -15.57
C LEU A 4 -15.81 0.68 -15.44
N TYR A 5 -16.18 1.81 -14.80
CA TYR A 5 -15.31 2.99 -14.72
C TYR A 5 -14.22 2.86 -13.66
N GLN A 6 -14.49 2.16 -12.55
CA GLN A 6 -13.52 2.00 -11.45
C GLN A 6 -12.26 1.25 -11.86
N PRO A 7 -12.32 0.06 -12.51
CA PRO A 7 -11.11 -0.64 -12.93
C PRO A 7 -10.32 0.14 -13.99
N ILE A 8 -10.99 0.86 -14.88
CA ILE A 8 -10.32 1.71 -15.89
C ILE A 8 -9.61 2.87 -15.22
N ALA A 9 -10.28 3.59 -14.31
CA ALA A 9 -9.68 4.71 -13.58
C ALA A 9 -8.49 4.25 -12.72
N TYR A 10 -8.61 3.13 -12.03
CA TYR A 10 -7.54 2.52 -11.25
C TYR A 10 -6.31 2.21 -12.12
N THR A 11 -6.53 1.48 -13.22
CA THR A 11 -5.45 1.10 -14.14
C THR A 11 -4.78 2.34 -14.75
N ALA A 12 -5.56 3.32 -15.20
CA ALA A 12 -5.04 4.56 -15.75
C ALA A 12 -4.18 5.33 -14.73
N LEU A 13 -4.63 5.41 -13.46
CA LEU A 13 -3.88 6.08 -12.39
C LEU A 13 -2.55 5.37 -12.08
N ILE A 14 -2.53 4.04 -12.03
CA ILE A 14 -1.28 3.28 -11.80
C ILE A 14 -0.27 3.57 -12.91
N PHE A 15 -0.69 3.49 -14.18
CA PHE A 15 0.19 3.81 -15.31
C PHE A 15 0.67 5.26 -15.28
N LEU A 16 -0.22 6.20 -14.95
CA LEU A 16 0.13 7.61 -14.83
C LEU A 16 1.16 7.84 -13.70
N CYS A 17 0.97 7.20 -12.53
CA CYS A 17 1.94 7.22 -11.44
C CYS A 17 3.28 6.62 -11.88
N LEU A 18 3.29 5.51 -12.62
CA LEU A 18 4.51 4.89 -13.14
C LEU A 18 5.24 5.83 -14.10
N ILE A 19 4.55 6.39 -15.10
CA ILE A 19 5.15 7.28 -16.10
C ILE A 19 5.75 8.52 -15.43
N ILE A 20 4.99 9.18 -14.56
CA ILE A 20 5.44 10.38 -13.87
C ILE A 20 6.63 10.05 -12.94
N SER A 21 6.55 8.97 -12.16
CA SER A 21 7.64 8.58 -11.26
C SER A 21 8.90 8.19 -12.04
N PHE A 22 8.76 7.58 -13.22
CA PHE A 22 9.88 7.27 -14.11
C PHE A 22 10.51 8.54 -14.70
N TYR A 23 9.70 9.52 -15.08
CA TYR A 23 10.19 10.81 -15.56
C TYR A 23 11.03 11.53 -14.48
N TYR A 24 10.54 11.53 -13.23
CA TYR A 24 11.25 12.16 -12.10
C TYR A 24 12.31 11.27 -11.44
N ARG A 25 12.56 10.04 -11.92
CA ARG A 25 13.45 9.04 -11.28
C ARG A 25 14.86 9.53 -10.94
N LYS A 26 15.41 10.47 -11.72
CA LYS A 26 16.75 11.04 -11.48
C LYS A 26 16.75 12.01 -10.30
N LYS A 27 15.62 12.63 -9.98
CA LYS A 27 15.43 13.56 -8.87
C LYS A 27 14.82 12.85 -7.64
N ASP A 28 14.27 11.64 -7.83
CA ASP A 28 13.61 10.86 -6.79
C ASP A 28 14.61 9.95 -6.08
N ALA A 29 15.13 10.43 -4.94
CA ALA A 29 16.00 9.64 -4.07
C ALA A 29 15.29 8.40 -3.47
N SER A 30 13.96 8.43 -3.38
CA SER A 30 13.14 7.35 -2.81
C SER A 30 12.86 6.21 -3.77
N LYS A 31 13.03 6.45 -5.07
CA LYS A 31 12.80 5.46 -6.15
C LYS A 31 11.38 4.88 -6.17
N LEU A 32 10.35 5.70 -5.92
CA LEU A 32 8.95 5.27 -5.95
C LEU A 32 8.54 4.58 -7.26
N PHE A 33 9.24 4.85 -8.38
CA PHE A 33 8.99 4.17 -9.64
C PHE A 33 9.11 2.64 -9.53
N ILE A 34 9.96 2.12 -8.61
CA ILE A 34 10.11 0.67 -8.38
C ILE A 34 8.81 0.10 -7.79
N TYR A 35 8.18 0.82 -6.86
CA TYR A 35 6.89 0.41 -6.31
C TYR A 35 5.81 0.33 -7.39
N PHE A 36 5.66 1.38 -8.20
CA PHE A 36 4.65 1.37 -9.27
C PHE A 36 4.95 0.32 -10.33
N LEU A 37 6.23 0.06 -10.63
CA LEU A 37 6.62 -1.04 -11.52
C LEU A 37 6.18 -2.39 -10.95
N LEU A 38 6.43 -2.64 -9.66
CA LEU A 38 5.97 -3.86 -8.98
C LEU A 38 4.45 -3.98 -9.03
N VAL A 39 3.70 -2.90 -8.80
CA VAL A 39 2.24 -2.91 -8.89
C VAL A 39 1.78 -3.26 -10.30
N VAL A 40 2.35 -2.62 -11.34
CA VAL A 40 1.99 -2.92 -12.75
C VAL A 40 2.31 -4.37 -13.10
N ILE A 41 3.44 -4.91 -12.64
CA ILE A 41 3.79 -6.32 -12.88
C ILE A 41 2.76 -7.24 -12.21
N VAL A 42 2.43 -7.03 -10.95
CA VAL A 42 1.45 -7.83 -10.21
C VAL A 42 0.09 -7.80 -10.90
N GLU A 43 -0.43 -6.61 -11.22
CA GLU A 43 -1.71 -6.45 -11.91
C GLU A 43 -1.71 -7.06 -13.32
N SER A 44 -0.62 -6.91 -14.06
CA SER A 44 -0.51 -7.50 -15.41
C SER A 44 -0.47 -9.03 -15.36
N LEU A 45 0.26 -9.60 -14.41
CA LEU A 45 0.32 -11.06 -14.23
C LEU A 45 -1.02 -11.64 -13.82
N THR A 46 -1.78 -10.96 -12.95
CA THR A 46 -3.11 -11.42 -12.53
C THR A 46 -4.12 -11.40 -13.69
N ASN A 47 -4.05 -10.38 -14.56
CA ASN A 47 -4.97 -10.22 -15.66
C ASN A 47 -4.66 -11.14 -16.86
N ILE A 48 -3.37 -11.42 -17.16
CA ILE A 48 -2.95 -12.17 -18.34
C ILE A 48 -3.00 -13.68 -18.10
N PHE A 49 -2.54 -14.14 -16.93
CA PHE A 49 -2.28 -15.56 -16.75
C PHE A 49 -3.43 -16.36 -16.15
N ASN A 50 -4.54 -15.72 -15.75
CA ASN A 50 -5.66 -16.41 -15.09
C ASN A 50 -5.19 -17.43 -14.01
N VAL A 51 -3.92 -17.33 -13.62
CA VAL A 51 -3.30 -18.13 -12.55
C VAL A 51 -4.01 -17.74 -11.27
N LYS A 52 -4.16 -18.69 -10.35
CA LYS A 52 -4.70 -18.45 -9.00
C LYS A 52 -4.25 -17.08 -8.50
N THR A 53 -5.09 -16.08 -8.76
CA THR A 53 -4.89 -14.63 -8.56
C THR A 53 -4.29 -14.33 -7.19
N ASN A 54 -4.70 -15.12 -6.21
CA ASN A 54 -4.29 -14.99 -4.81
C ASN A 54 -2.78 -15.23 -4.59
N SER A 55 -2.13 -16.17 -5.30
CA SER A 55 -0.69 -16.43 -5.13
C SER A 55 0.16 -15.26 -5.58
N ILE A 56 -0.23 -14.62 -6.70
CA ILE A 56 0.50 -13.47 -7.25
C ILE A 56 0.38 -12.27 -6.31
N TYR A 57 -0.81 -12.04 -5.75
CA TYR A 57 -1.01 -10.98 -4.76
C TYR A 57 -0.24 -11.24 -3.46
N SER A 58 -0.13 -12.49 -3.00
CA SER A 58 0.67 -12.84 -1.83
C SER A 58 2.15 -12.50 -2.07
N ILE A 59 2.71 -12.88 -3.21
CA ILE A 59 4.10 -12.56 -3.59
C ILE A 59 4.27 -11.04 -3.71
N GLY A 60 3.33 -10.35 -4.38
CA GLY A 60 3.32 -8.90 -4.50
C GLY A 60 3.34 -8.20 -3.14
N THR A 61 2.57 -8.69 -2.18
CA THR A 61 2.51 -8.15 -0.81
C THR A 61 3.89 -8.16 -0.15
N PHE A 62 4.66 -9.24 -0.26
CA PHE A 62 6.04 -9.27 0.24
C PHE A 62 6.95 -8.30 -0.49
N GLY A 63 6.80 -8.17 -1.80
CA GLY A 63 7.52 -7.15 -2.58
C GLY A 63 7.24 -5.73 -2.06
N TYR A 64 5.99 -5.42 -1.77
CA TYR A 64 5.60 -4.13 -1.21
C TYR A 64 6.16 -3.92 0.22
N MET A 65 6.12 -4.93 1.08
CA MET A 65 6.70 -4.85 2.44
C MET A 65 8.21 -4.57 2.37
N ILE A 66 8.94 -5.27 1.51
CA ILE A 66 10.38 -5.05 1.29
C ILE A 66 10.61 -3.62 0.79
N PHE A 67 9.87 -3.18 -0.24
CA PHE A 67 10.02 -1.84 -0.79
C PHE A 67 9.80 -0.76 0.27
N PHE A 68 8.69 -0.80 1.02
CA PHE A 68 8.39 0.21 2.02
C PHE A 68 9.33 0.16 3.23
N THR A 69 9.86 -1.01 3.59
CA THR A 69 10.94 -1.10 4.58
C THR A 69 12.17 -0.30 4.12
N PHE A 70 12.60 -0.48 2.87
CA PHE A 70 13.71 0.30 2.32
C PHE A 70 13.37 1.79 2.18
N TYR A 71 12.16 2.12 1.74
CA TYR A 71 11.71 3.48 1.60
C TYR A 71 11.78 4.23 2.93
N TYR A 72 11.12 3.72 3.97
CA TYR A 72 11.10 4.36 5.27
C TYR A 72 12.44 4.30 6.01
N SER A 73 13.27 3.30 5.76
CA SER A 73 14.63 3.26 6.32
C SER A 73 15.52 4.41 5.83
N LYS A 74 15.25 4.96 4.64
CA LYS A 74 15.92 6.16 4.11
C LYS A 74 15.31 7.43 4.69
N GLN A 75 13.99 7.49 4.82
CA GLN A 75 13.29 8.66 5.36
C GLN A 75 13.54 8.84 6.87
N LEU A 76 13.77 7.73 7.59
CA LEU A 76 14.01 7.68 9.03
C LEU A 76 15.44 7.20 9.33
N ALA A 77 16.44 7.87 8.76
CA ALA A 77 17.84 7.44 8.80
C ALA A 77 18.36 7.18 10.23
N TYR A 78 17.94 7.97 11.21
CA TYR A 78 18.29 7.83 12.61
C TYR A 78 17.74 6.54 13.25
N ARG A 79 16.59 6.03 12.78
CA ARG A 79 15.94 4.79 13.27
C ARG A 79 16.00 3.64 12.29
N LYS A 80 16.90 3.69 11.33
CA LYS A 80 17.04 2.72 10.24
C LYS A 80 17.05 1.28 10.75
N LYS A 81 17.79 0.98 11.83
CA LYS A 81 17.84 -0.37 12.42
C LYS A 81 16.47 -0.84 12.91
N GLN A 82 15.71 0.04 13.57
CA GLN A 82 14.36 -0.30 14.08
C GLN A 82 13.39 -0.60 12.93
N ILE A 83 13.46 0.16 11.84
CA ILE A 83 12.62 -0.07 10.65
C ILE A 83 12.93 -1.42 10.01
N TYR A 84 14.21 -1.79 9.88
CA TYR A 84 14.58 -3.12 9.36
C TYR A 84 14.15 -4.27 10.26
N ILE A 85 14.30 -4.12 11.58
CA ILE A 85 13.83 -5.14 12.55
C ILE A 85 12.31 -5.31 12.42
N PHE A 86 11.57 -4.21 12.43
CA PHE A 86 10.11 -4.24 12.29
C PHE A 86 9.68 -4.84 10.95
N GLY A 87 10.31 -4.44 9.83
CA GLY A 87 10.07 -5.01 8.52
C GLY A 87 10.35 -6.51 8.47
N GLY A 88 11.45 -6.96 9.07
CA GLY A 88 11.80 -8.37 9.17
C GLY A 88 10.79 -9.19 9.99
N ILE A 89 10.37 -8.67 11.15
CA ILE A 89 9.33 -9.29 11.97
C ILE A 89 8.02 -9.41 11.19
N SER A 90 7.56 -8.32 10.57
CA SER A 90 6.33 -8.31 9.77
C SER A 90 6.39 -9.31 8.61
N PHE A 91 7.57 -9.43 7.97
CA PHE A 91 7.80 -10.39 6.89
C PHE A 91 7.69 -11.84 7.38
N ILE A 92 8.32 -12.17 8.52
CA ILE A 92 8.25 -13.51 9.14
C ILE A 92 6.81 -13.84 9.55
N VAL A 93 6.10 -12.89 10.17
CA VAL A 93 4.69 -13.05 10.55
C VAL A 93 3.84 -13.31 9.30
N GLY A 94 4.04 -12.53 8.23
CA GLY A 94 3.33 -12.74 6.96
C GLY A 94 3.58 -14.13 6.36
N LEU A 95 4.82 -14.62 6.38
CA LEU A 95 5.16 -15.98 5.94
C LEU A 95 4.47 -17.05 6.80
N SER A 96 4.51 -16.90 8.12
CA SER A 96 3.85 -17.85 9.04
C SER A 96 2.35 -17.91 8.78
N LEU A 97 1.68 -16.78 8.50
CA LEU A 97 0.26 -16.74 8.21
C LEU A 97 -0.09 -17.48 6.91
N ILE A 98 0.77 -17.43 5.89
CA ILE A 98 0.57 -18.21 4.65
C ILE A 98 0.77 -19.71 4.92
N MET A 99 1.75 -20.09 5.74
CA MET A 99 2.03 -21.50 6.03
C MET A 99 0.95 -22.18 6.87
N ILE A 100 0.24 -21.41 7.72
CA ILE A 100 -0.82 -21.93 8.59
C ILE A 100 -2.18 -21.94 7.89
N SER A 101 -2.37 -21.12 6.88
CA SER A 101 -3.65 -20.97 6.17
C SER A 101 -3.72 -21.93 4.98
N ASP A 102 -4.87 -22.58 4.82
CA ASP A 102 -5.18 -23.35 3.60
C ASP A 102 -5.48 -22.43 2.39
N ASP A 103 -5.73 -21.14 2.66
CA ASP A 103 -5.99 -20.13 1.64
C ASP A 103 -4.69 -19.57 1.07
N ILE A 104 -4.63 -19.44 -0.25
CA ILE A 104 -3.47 -18.91 -0.98
C ILE A 104 -3.23 -17.41 -0.67
N PHE A 105 -4.27 -16.66 -0.33
CA PHE A 105 -4.20 -15.30 0.21
C PHE A 105 -4.98 -15.24 1.52
N PRO A 106 -4.35 -15.54 2.65
CA PRO A 106 -5.02 -15.46 3.93
C PRO A 106 -5.34 -13.99 4.27
N ILE A 107 -6.53 -13.74 4.77
CA ILE A 107 -6.94 -12.40 5.22
C ILE A 107 -5.99 -11.87 6.29
N GLY A 108 -5.43 -12.76 7.10
CA GLY A 108 -4.39 -12.43 8.07
C GLY A 108 -3.17 -11.73 7.44
N LEU A 109 -2.76 -12.11 6.22
CA LEU A 109 -1.69 -11.42 5.50
C LEU A 109 -2.09 -9.99 5.13
N GLY A 110 -3.34 -9.79 4.72
CA GLY A 110 -3.88 -8.45 4.46
C GLY A 110 -3.90 -7.58 5.71
N ILE A 111 -4.30 -8.13 6.85
CA ILE A 111 -4.25 -7.41 8.15
C ILE A 111 -2.80 -7.10 8.53
N CYS A 112 -1.88 -8.06 8.37
CA CYS A 112 -0.47 -7.87 8.66
C CYS A 112 0.13 -6.70 7.88
N ILE A 113 -0.12 -6.61 6.56
CA ILE A 113 0.39 -5.50 5.75
C ILE A 113 -0.28 -4.17 6.11
N ALA A 114 -1.58 -4.16 6.45
CA ALA A 114 -2.25 -2.94 6.88
C ALA A 114 -1.66 -2.40 8.19
N VAL A 115 -1.43 -3.26 9.19
CA VAL A 115 -0.77 -2.89 10.45
C VAL A 115 0.66 -2.40 10.19
N PHE A 116 1.38 -3.08 9.30
CA PHE A 116 2.73 -2.69 8.90
C PHE A 116 2.75 -1.27 8.29
N TYR A 117 1.83 -0.93 7.40
CA TYR A 117 1.74 0.39 6.80
C TYR A 117 1.34 1.47 7.82
N ILE A 118 0.40 1.17 8.71
CA ILE A 118 0.01 2.08 9.80
C ILE A 118 1.22 2.41 10.66
N PHE A 119 1.97 1.38 11.09
CA PHE A 119 3.14 1.59 11.93
C PHE A 119 4.20 2.46 11.24
N LEU A 120 4.56 2.16 9.99
CA LEU A 120 5.57 2.93 9.26
C LEU A 120 5.15 4.39 9.07
N SER A 121 3.88 4.61 8.73
CA SER A 121 3.35 5.96 8.52
C SER A 121 3.29 6.77 9.81
N LEU A 122 2.81 6.17 10.91
CA LEU A 122 2.78 6.82 12.22
C LEU A 122 4.20 7.09 12.75
N ALA A 123 5.14 6.15 12.55
CA ALA A 123 6.54 6.35 12.93
C ALA A 123 7.13 7.56 12.19
N TRP A 124 6.80 7.73 10.90
CA TRP A 124 7.25 8.88 10.13
C TRP A 124 6.61 10.18 10.64
N PHE A 125 5.30 10.24 10.87
CA PHE A 125 4.63 11.41 11.42
C PHE A 125 5.19 11.80 12.79
N PHE A 126 5.38 10.83 13.67
CA PHE A 126 5.94 11.06 14.99
C PHE A 126 7.37 11.61 14.93
N TYR A 127 8.16 11.13 13.98
CA TYR A 127 9.51 11.66 13.75
C TYR A 127 9.45 13.13 13.29
N GLN A 128 8.58 13.44 12.35
CA GLN A 128 8.45 14.81 11.82
C GLN A 128 7.99 15.83 12.87
N THR A 129 7.26 15.43 13.90
CA THR A 129 6.90 16.34 14.99
C THR A 129 8.09 16.74 15.86
N LYS A 130 9.17 15.98 15.84
CA LYS A 130 10.39 16.23 16.61
C LYS A 130 11.48 16.96 15.81
N ASP A 131 11.38 16.91 14.52
CA ASP A 131 12.39 17.47 13.61
C ASP A 131 11.92 18.84 13.12
N SER A 132 12.62 19.90 13.51
CA SER A 132 12.29 21.29 13.14
C SER A 132 12.86 21.66 11.78
N ASP A 133 12.53 20.89 10.73
CA ASP A 133 12.92 21.24 9.38
C ASP A 133 12.22 22.51 8.90
N SER A 134 12.94 23.32 8.12
CA SER A 134 12.42 24.54 7.48
C SER A 134 11.40 24.27 6.36
N ILE A 135 11.24 23.01 5.93
CA ILE A 135 10.33 22.62 4.85
C ILE A 135 8.98 22.22 5.43
N PHE A 136 7.91 22.82 4.92
CA PHE A 136 6.55 22.43 5.31
C PHE A 136 6.32 20.93 5.07
N ILE A 137 5.80 20.23 6.08
CA ILE A 137 5.55 18.78 6.07
C ILE A 137 4.77 18.35 4.82
N VAL A 138 3.77 19.14 4.40
CA VAL A 138 2.91 18.88 3.23
C VAL A 138 3.68 18.94 1.89
N GLN A 139 4.85 19.56 1.88
CA GLN A 139 5.70 19.61 0.68
C GLN A 139 6.58 18.38 0.54
N LYS A 140 6.75 17.60 1.62
CA LYS A 140 7.57 16.37 1.60
C LYS A 140 6.81 15.23 0.93
N GLN A 141 7.51 14.50 0.04
CA GLN A 141 6.97 13.32 -0.63
C GLN A 141 6.47 12.27 0.37
N ALA A 142 7.27 12.01 1.42
CA ALA A 142 6.95 11.00 2.43
C ALA A 142 5.67 11.30 3.20
N PHE A 143 5.23 12.57 3.30
CA PHE A 143 3.94 12.94 3.86
C PHE A 143 2.79 12.28 3.07
N TRP A 144 2.78 12.49 1.75
CA TRP A 144 1.71 11.99 0.89
C TRP A 144 1.74 10.48 0.74
N VAL A 145 2.93 9.86 0.74
CA VAL A 145 3.07 8.40 0.81
C VAL A 145 2.47 7.86 2.10
N SER A 146 2.79 8.48 3.25
CA SER A 146 2.25 8.05 4.55
C SER A 146 0.74 8.24 4.64
N VAL A 147 0.21 9.35 4.10
CA VAL A 147 -1.25 9.57 4.01
C VAL A 147 -1.91 8.50 3.16
N ALA A 148 -1.33 8.18 1.98
CA ALA A 148 -1.86 7.15 1.08
C ALA A 148 -1.92 5.78 1.77
N LEU A 149 -0.83 5.37 2.42
CA LEU A 149 -0.75 4.08 3.12
C LEU A 149 -1.70 3.99 4.32
N LEU A 150 -1.79 5.06 5.13
CA LEU A 150 -2.74 5.11 6.25
C LEU A 150 -4.18 5.03 5.77
N PHE A 151 -4.52 5.83 4.77
CA PHE A 151 -5.87 5.85 4.21
C PHE A 151 -6.28 4.46 3.70
N TRP A 152 -5.43 3.84 2.88
CA TRP A 152 -5.67 2.49 2.38
C TRP A 152 -5.83 1.49 3.53
N SER A 153 -4.94 1.51 4.51
CA SER A 153 -4.93 0.56 5.61
C SER A 153 -6.17 0.66 6.49
N ILE A 154 -6.61 1.89 6.81
CA ILE A 154 -7.79 2.12 7.63
C ILE A 154 -9.04 1.59 6.91
N ILE A 155 -9.22 1.94 5.64
CA ILE A 155 -10.38 1.49 4.87
C ILE A 155 -10.34 -0.03 4.66
N PHE A 156 -9.15 -0.61 4.44
CA PHE A 156 -9.00 -2.07 4.34
C PHE A 156 -9.42 -2.77 5.63
N LEU A 157 -8.97 -2.31 6.80
CA LEU A 157 -9.37 -2.88 8.09
C LEU A 157 -10.88 -2.70 8.34
N PHE A 158 -11.43 -1.54 7.98
CA PHE A 158 -12.87 -1.28 8.06
C PHE A 158 -13.70 -2.23 7.17
N ARG A 159 -13.13 -2.68 6.05
CA ARG A 159 -13.77 -3.69 5.18
C ARG A 159 -13.68 -5.08 5.79
N VAL A 160 -12.52 -5.46 6.28
CA VAL A 160 -12.23 -6.83 6.73
C VAL A 160 -12.95 -7.18 8.03
N VAL A 161 -13.00 -6.26 9.01
CA VAL A 161 -13.61 -6.52 10.32
C VAL A 161 -15.10 -6.86 10.23
N PRO A 162 -15.95 -6.08 9.51
CA PRO A 162 -17.36 -6.43 9.34
C PRO A 162 -17.58 -7.66 8.45
N MET A 163 -16.68 -7.95 7.51
CA MET A 163 -16.84 -9.06 6.59
C MET A 163 -17.01 -10.40 7.33
N TYR A 164 -16.23 -10.64 8.38
CA TYR A 164 -16.37 -11.85 9.20
C TYR A 164 -17.66 -11.91 10.01
N TRP A 165 -18.21 -10.75 10.39
CA TRP A 165 -19.39 -10.69 11.26
C TRP A 165 -20.70 -10.71 10.47
N LEU A 166 -20.68 -10.18 9.26
CA LEU A 166 -21.87 -9.92 8.44
C LEU A 166 -22.00 -10.86 7.24
N GLU A 167 -20.99 -11.69 6.94
CA GLU A 167 -20.99 -12.60 5.79
C GLU A 167 -22.25 -13.49 5.74
N LYS A 168 -22.82 -13.83 6.90
CA LYS A 168 -24.03 -14.65 7.01
C LYS A 168 -25.32 -13.84 7.08
N ASN A 169 -25.27 -12.53 7.35
CA ASN A 169 -26.43 -11.75 7.77
C ASN A 169 -26.83 -10.65 6.78
N ASP A 170 -25.90 -10.04 6.04
CA ASP A 170 -26.21 -8.91 5.15
C ASP A 170 -25.26 -8.82 3.95
N LEU A 171 -25.59 -9.52 2.88
CA LEU A 171 -24.84 -9.50 1.62
C LEU A 171 -24.85 -8.12 0.94
N ASN A 172 -25.94 -7.35 1.09
CA ASN A 172 -26.06 -6.02 0.47
C ASN A 172 -25.07 -5.05 1.10
N PHE A 173 -24.93 -5.11 2.43
CA PHE A 173 -23.92 -4.28 3.12
C PHE A 173 -22.50 -4.63 2.69
N LEU A 174 -22.18 -5.91 2.49
CA LEU A 174 -20.86 -6.33 1.99
C LEU A 174 -20.56 -5.82 0.58
N LEU A 175 -21.56 -5.79 -0.30
CA LEU A 175 -21.40 -5.19 -1.63
C LEU A 175 -21.11 -3.70 -1.55
N ILE A 176 -21.83 -2.94 -0.72
CA ILE A 176 -21.59 -1.52 -0.51
C ILE A 176 -20.17 -1.30 0.02
N LEU A 177 -19.75 -2.11 1.00
CA LEU A 177 -18.40 -2.02 1.60
C LEU A 177 -17.30 -2.30 0.56
N SER A 178 -17.56 -3.24 -0.35
CA SER A 178 -16.65 -3.54 -1.47
C SER A 178 -16.51 -2.35 -2.42
N GLU A 179 -17.61 -1.66 -2.75
CA GLU A 179 -17.58 -0.48 -3.62
C GLU A 179 -16.86 0.71 -2.96
N ILE A 180 -17.10 0.91 -1.65
CA ILE A 180 -16.36 1.92 -0.86
C ILE A 180 -14.84 1.62 -0.91
N PHE A 181 -14.46 0.35 -0.74
CA PHE A 181 -13.05 -0.04 -0.79
C PHE A 181 -12.42 0.19 -2.17
N LYS A 182 -13.10 -0.20 -3.25
CA LYS A 182 -12.62 0.06 -4.62
C LYS A 182 -12.39 1.56 -4.86
N THR A 183 -13.35 2.39 -4.42
CA THR A 183 -13.23 3.86 -4.51
C THR A 183 -12.05 4.37 -3.68
N ALA A 184 -11.85 3.83 -2.47
CA ALA A 184 -10.74 4.20 -1.60
C ALA A 184 -9.37 3.84 -2.22
N VAL A 185 -9.28 2.72 -2.93
CA VAL A 185 -8.06 2.36 -3.68
C VAL A 185 -7.75 3.41 -4.74
N VAL A 186 -8.74 3.88 -5.50
CA VAL A 186 -8.54 4.97 -6.49
C VAL A 186 -8.04 6.24 -5.80
N VAL A 187 -8.66 6.66 -4.69
CA VAL A 187 -8.21 7.83 -3.91
C VAL A 187 -6.79 7.66 -3.38
N THR A 188 -6.42 6.45 -2.95
CA THR A 188 -5.04 6.14 -2.53
C THR A 188 -4.03 6.43 -3.64
N TYR A 189 -4.33 6.06 -4.88
CA TYR A 189 -3.44 6.34 -6.01
C TYR A 189 -3.41 7.82 -6.40
N VAL A 190 -4.48 8.58 -6.14
CA VAL A 190 -4.44 10.05 -6.24
C VAL A 190 -3.44 10.64 -5.24
N PHE A 191 -3.42 10.16 -3.99
CA PHE A 191 -2.41 10.60 -3.01
C PHE A 191 -0.99 10.22 -3.44
N PHE A 192 -0.79 9.03 -3.99
CA PHE A 192 0.50 8.64 -4.56
C PHE A 192 0.91 9.52 -5.74
N LEU A 193 -0.03 9.91 -6.60
CA LEU A 193 0.23 10.83 -7.71
C LEU A 193 0.72 12.18 -7.19
N VAL A 194 0.07 12.71 -6.14
CA VAL A 194 0.53 13.92 -5.48
C VAL A 194 1.93 13.72 -4.88
N ALA A 195 2.20 12.56 -4.25
CA ALA A 195 3.50 12.25 -3.68
C ALA A 195 4.64 12.32 -4.71
N VAL A 196 4.42 11.77 -5.91
CA VAL A 196 5.43 11.75 -6.99
C VAL A 196 5.79 13.15 -7.49
N THR A 197 4.89 14.11 -7.39
CA THR A 197 5.12 15.50 -7.83
C THR A 197 5.76 16.38 -6.76
N ARG A 198 5.92 15.88 -5.51
CA ARG A 198 6.46 16.66 -4.39
C ARG A 198 7.99 16.53 -4.27
N LYS A 199 8.57 17.48 -3.53
CA LYS A 199 10.01 17.51 -3.25
C LYS A 199 10.43 16.39 -2.28
N HIS A 200 11.67 15.96 -2.42
CA HIS A 200 12.32 14.94 -1.58
C HIS A 200 13.06 15.60 -0.44
#